data_000ac159ae6ac4ed2a7e5266dda79762
#
_entry.id   000ac159ae6ac4ed2a7e5266dda79762
#
_cell.length_a   1.000
_cell.length_b   1.000
_cell.length_c   1.000
_cell.angle_alpha   90.00
_cell.angle_beta   90.00
_cell.angle_gamma   90.00
#
_symmetry.space_group_name_H-M   'P 1'
#
loop_
_entity.id
_entity.type
_entity.pdbx_description
1 polymer ?
#
loop_
_entity_poly.entity_id
_entity_poly.type
_entity_poly.pdbx_seq_one_letter_code
_entity_poly.pdbx_strand_id
1 'polypeptide(L)'
;MKFVRDAFDPITAQAEAEERSFLDDQRRQRTQLLLERFASSKEGRELLAGLLDLTGLHASSFSTNALGMAYREGRRSVGINLVSIMKPEHYQLMLKERNERRKQRGGSGGNGSSD
;
A
#
# COMPACT_ATOMS: atom_id res chain seq x y z
N MET A 1 -18.28 -29.23 29.06
CA MET A 1 -17.92 -29.24 28.48
C MET A 1 -17.78 -29.33 27.52
N LYS A 2 -17.79 -29.08 27.14
CA LYS A 2 -17.61 -29.14 26.30
C LYS A 2 -17.04 -29.39 25.64
N PHE A 3 -17.13 -29.34 25.57
CA PHE A 3 -16.76 -29.68 24.88
C PHE A 3 -15.74 -29.52 24.08
N VAL A 4 -15.28 -30.20 24.20
CA VAL A 4 -14.22 -30.01 23.26
C VAL A 4 -14.81 -29.90 21.88
N ARG A 5 -14.67 -28.72 21.30
CA ARG A 5 -15.11 -28.57 19.94
C ARG A 5 -14.26 -29.43 19.02
N ASP A 6 -14.91 -30.15 18.16
CA ASP A 6 -14.24 -30.93 17.13
C ASP A 6 -13.60 -29.98 16.12
N ALA A 7 -12.28 -30.05 15.97
CA ALA A 7 -11.57 -29.22 15.03
C ALA A 7 -11.98 -29.48 13.58
N PHE A 8 -12.57 -30.61 13.32
CA PHE A 8 -12.98 -31.00 11.98
C PHE A 8 -14.49 -30.85 11.74
N ASP A 9 -15.20 -30.21 12.67
CA ASP A 9 -16.61 -29.93 12.50
C ASP A 9 -16.77 -28.90 11.34
N PRO A 10 -17.29 -29.32 10.18
CA PRO A 10 -17.37 -28.44 9.02
C PRO A 10 -18.35 -27.28 9.23
N ILE A 11 -19.39 -27.48 10.03
CA ILE A 11 -20.37 -26.42 10.28
C ILE A 11 -19.74 -25.32 11.11
N THR A 12 -19.04 -25.69 12.18
CA THR A 12 -18.37 -24.73 13.04
C THR A 12 -17.24 -24.03 12.29
N ALA A 13 -16.45 -24.79 11.54
CA ALA A 13 -15.35 -24.23 10.77
C ALA A 13 -15.85 -23.21 9.73
N GLN A 14 -16.97 -23.52 9.08
CA GLN A 14 -17.56 -22.62 8.12
C GLN A 14 -18.08 -21.36 8.78
N ALA A 15 -18.74 -21.47 9.93
CA ALA A 15 -19.24 -20.32 10.66
C ALA A 15 -18.11 -19.41 11.10
N GLU A 16 -17.01 -19.99 11.58
CA GLU A 16 -15.83 -19.22 11.98
C GLU A 16 -15.17 -18.54 10.79
N ALA A 17 -15.12 -19.22 9.63
CA ALA A 17 -14.56 -18.65 8.42
C ALA A 17 -15.41 -17.47 7.94
N GLU A 18 -16.73 -17.60 8.00
CA GLU A 18 -17.65 -16.52 7.60
C GLU A 18 -17.50 -15.32 8.52
N GLU A 19 -17.37 -15.56 9.82
CA GLU A 19 -17.18 -14.49 10.78
C GLU A 19 -15.86 -13.75 10.54
N ARG A 20 -14.77 -14.48 10.29
CA ARG A 20 -13.48 -13.87 9.97
C ARG A 20 -13.55 -13.06 8.69
N SER A 21 -14.22 -13.58 7.67
CA SER A 21 -14.39 -12.88 6.40
C SER A 21 -15.17 -11.59 6.60
N PHE A 22 -16.21 -11.62 7.40
CA PHE A 22 -17.01 -10.44 7.72
C PHE A 22 -16.16 -9.39 8.42
N LEU A 23 -15.38 -9.79 9.43
CA LEU A 23 -14.51 -8.88 10.17
C LEU A 23 -13.41 -8.30 9.28
N ASP A 24 -12.85 -9.12 8.40
CA ASP A 24 -11.82 -8.67 7.46
C ASP A 24 -12.39 -7.65 6.48
N ASP A 25 -13.62 -7.86 6.01
CA ASP A 25 -14.28 -6.92 5.12
C ASP A 25 -14.54 -5.59 5.82
N GLN A 26 -14.97 -5.64 7.09
CA GLN A 26 -15.17 -4.42 7.87
C GLN A 26 -13.88 -3.64 8.06
N ARG A 27 -12.77 -4.33 8.36
CA ARG A 27 -11.45 -3.69 8.49
C ARG A 27 -11.02 -3.07 7.19
N ARG A 28 -11.23 -3.77 6.09
CA ARG A 28 -10.84 -3.26 4.77
C ARG A 28 -11.62 -2.00 4.42
N GLN A 29 -12.92 -2.01 4.67
CA GLN A 29 -13.76 -0.84 4.44
C GLN A 29 -13.34 0.33 5.32
N ARG A 30 -13.03 0.07 6.58
CA ARG A 30 -12.55 1.09 7.50
C ARG A 30 -11.23 1.69 7.02
N THR A 31 -10.30 0.84 6.64
CA THR A 31 -9.00 1.27 6.12
C THR A 31 -9.19 2.13 4.87
N GLN A 32 -10.09 1.72 3.98
CA GLN A 32 -10.35 2.48 2.77
C GLN A 32 -10.90 3.87 3.08
N LEU A 33 -11.84 3.97 4.02
CA LEU A 33 -12.40 5.26 4.42
C LEU A 33 -11.34 6.16 5.04
N LEU A 34 -10.51 5.60 5.91
CA LEU A 34 -9.43 6.37 6.53
C LEU A 34 -8.40 6.83 5.49
N LEU A 35 -8.11 5.95 4.54
CA LEU A 35 -7.18 6.28 3.47
C LEU A 35 -7.73 7.39 2.57
N GLU A 36 -9.02 7.33 2.24
CA GLU A 36 -9.68 8.39 1.47
C GLU A 36 -9.59 9.73 2.19
N ARG A 37 -9.85 9.73 3.48
CA ARG A 37 -9.80 10.92 4.30
C ARG A 37 -8.39 11.49 4.32
N PHE A 38 -7.41 10.62 4.48
CA PHE A 38 -6.00 11.02 4.53
C PHE A 38 -5.53 11.56 3.18
N ALA A 39 -5.93 10.90 2.10
CA ALA A 39 -5.52 11.28 0.75
C ALA A 39 -6.29 12.49 0.20
N SER A 40 -7.26 13.01 0.94
CA SER A 40 -8.00 14.18 0.51
C SER A 40 -7.19 15.46 0.70
N SER A 41 -6.13 15.44 1.50
CA SER A 41 -5.26 16.60 1.69
C SER A 41 -3.95 16.39 0.91
N LYS A 42 -3.35 17.50 0.51
CA LYS A 42 -2.06 17.48 -0.19
C LYS A 42 -0.98 16.87 0.68
N GLU A 43 -0.97 17.21 1.96
CA GLU A 43 0.04 16.69 2.89
C GLU A 43 -0.12 15.19 3.11
N GLY A 44 -1.37 14.71 3.20
CA GLY A 44 -1.63 13.28 3.30
C GLY A 44 -1.14 12.54 2.08
N ARG A 45 -1.37 13.09 0.89
CA ARG A 45 -0.90 12.48 -0.35
C ARG A 45 0.63 12.49 -0.43
N GLU A 46 1.25 13.53 0.07
CA GLU A 46 2.71 13.60 0.10
C GLU A 46 3.29 12.51 1.01
N LEU A 47 2.70 12.31 2.17
CA LEU A 47 3.13 11.24 3.07
C LEU A 47 2.92 9.87 2.43
N LEU A 48 1.76 9.66 1.79
CA LEU A 48 1.49 8.40 1.11
C LEU A 48 2.49 8.14 -0.01
N ALA A 49 2.86 9.17 -0.76
CA ALA A 49 3.86 9.03 -1.81
C ALA A 49 5.20 8.59 -1.23
N GLY A 50 5.60 9.17 -0.11
CA GLY A 50 6.82 8.78 0.57
C GLY A 50 6.78 7.34 1.06
N LEU A 51 5.67 6.93 1.63
CA LEU A 51 5.49 5.55 2.08
C LEU A 51 5.53 4.57 0.91
N LEU A 52 4.90 4.91 -0.22
CA LEU A 52 4.94 4.07 -1.41
C LEU A 52 6.35 3.96 -1.98
N ASP A 53 7.11 5.04 -1.92
CA ASP A 53 8.52 4.99 -2.35
C ASP A 53 9.32 4.00 -1.50
N LEU A 54 9.00 3.91 -0.20
CA LEU A 54 9.66 2.93 0.67
C LEU A 54 9.36 1.48 0.28
N THR A 55 8.21 1.26 -0.37
CA THR A 55 7.87 -0.10 -0.85
C THR A 55 8.58 -0.47 -2.13
N GLY A 56 9.19 0.50 -2.81
CA GLY A 56 9.84 0.25 -4.09
C GLY A 56 8.86 -0.03 -5.22
N LEU A 57 7.62 0.42 -5.09
CA LEU A 57 6.57 0.15 -6.08
C LEU A 57 6.96 0.62 -7.49
N HIS A 58 7.59 1.78 -7.57
CA HIS A 58 7.96 2.38 -8.86
C HIS A 58 9.41 2.11 -9.26
N ALA A 59 10.08 1.22 -8.53
CA ALA A 59 11.46 0.86 -8.80
C ALA A 59 11.56 -0.55 -9.34
N SER A 60 12.67 -0.85 -10.03
CA SER A 60 12.94 -2.21 -10.48
C SER A 60 13.23 -3.10 -9.27
N SER A 61 12.64 -4.29 -9.25
CA SER A 61 12.91 -5.28 -8.21
C SER A 61 13.99 -6.26 -8.62
N PHE A 62 14.62 -6.05 -9.77
CA PHE A 62 15.66 -6.94 -10.27
C PHE A 62 16.85 -7.00 -9.30
N SER A 63 17.33 -8.20 -9.09
CA SER A 63 18.51 -8.45 -8.26
C SER A 63 19.17 -9.75 -8.73
N THR A 64 20.50 -9.81 -8.67
CA THR A 64 21.24 -11.04 -8.95
C THR A 64 21.14 -12.05 -7.81
N ASN A 65 20.65 -11.61 -6.65
CA ASN A 65 20.49 -12.45 -5.47
C ASN A 65 19.00 -12.79 -5.30
N ALA A 66 18.68 -14.09 -5.29
CA ALA A 66 17.29 -14.55 -5.19
C ALA A 66 16.60 -14.09 -3.91
N LEU A 67 17.32 -14.06 -2.78
CA LEU A 67 16.75 -13.60 -1.52
C LEU A 67 16.47 -12.10 -1.56
N GLY A 68 17.40 -11.32 -2.12
CA GLY A 68 17.22 -9.89 -2.28
C GLY A 68 16.06 -9.57 -3.21
N MET A 69 15.92 -10.35 -4.27
CA MET A 69 14.82 -10.19 -5.21
C MET A 69 13.48 -10.51 -4.55
N ALA A 70 13.42 -11.61 -3.80
CA ALA A 70 12.21 -12.00 -3.07
C ALA A 70 11.79 -10.93 -2.05
N TYR A 71 12.77 -10.38 -1.33
CA TYR A 71 12.53 -9.31 -0.36
C TYR A 71 11.95 -8.07 -1.05
N ARG A 72 12.55 -7.67 -2.17
CA ARG A 72 12.07 -6.50 -2.92
C ARG A 72 10.67 -6.71 -3.49
N GLU A 73 10.39 -7.92 -3.98
CA GLU A 73 9.07 -8.24 -4.49
C GLU A 73 8.02 -8.25 -3.39
N GLY A 74 8.37 -8.75 -2.19
CA GLY A 74 7.46 -8.71 -1.05
C GLY A 74 7.14 -7.29 -0.64
N ARG A 75 8.16 -6.44 -0.59
CA ARG A 75 7.98 -5.03 -0.25
C ARG A 75 7.15 -4.30 -1.30
N ARG A 76 7.41 -4.57 -2.56
CA ARG A 76 6.66 -3.99 -3.68
C ARG A 76 5.19 -4.42 -3.66
N SER A 77 4.95 -5.67 -3.28
CA SER A 77 3.59 -6.21 -3.15
C SER A 77 2.76 -5.42 -2.14
N VAL A 78 3.36 -4.98 -1.04
CA VAL A 78 2.67 -4.13 -0.07
C VAL A 78 2.25 -2.82 -0.73
N GLY A 79 3.11 -2.21 -1.52
CA GLY A 79 2.79 -0.99 -2.25
C GLY A 79 1.64 -1.18 -3.24
N ILE A 80 1.67 -2.28 -3.98
CA ILE A 80 0.60 -2.61 -4.92
C ILE A 80 -0.74 -2.75 -4.19
N ASN A 81 -0.74 -3.42 -3.06
CA ASN A 81 -1.95 -3.59 -2.26
C ASN A 81 -2.48 -2.25 -1.76
N LEU A 82 -1.60 -1.38 -1.31
CA LEU A 82 -2.01 -0.05 -0.84
C LEU A 82 -2.66 0.75 -1.97
N VAL A 83 -2.03 0.76 -3.15
CA VAL A 83 -2.60 1.47 -4.30
C VAL A 83 -3.97 0.90 -4.68
N SER A 84 -4.15 -0.41 -4.55
CA SER A 84 -5.40 -1.05 -4.95
C SER A 84 -6.60 -0.58 -4.11
N ILE A 85 -6.37 -0.09 -2.90
CA ILE A 85 -7.46 0.39 -2.05
C ILE A 85 -7.59 1.91 -2.06
N MET A 86 -6.69 2.62 -2.76
CA MET A 86 -6.82 4.05 -2.96
C MET A 86 -7.81 4.35 -4.07
N LYS A 87 -8.47 5.51 -3.98
CA LYS A 87 -9.25 5.99 -5.11
C LYS A 87 -8.31 6.34 -6.27
N PRO A 88 -8.64 5.94 -7.50
CA PRO A 88 -7.77 6.26 -8.64
C PRO A 88 -7.45 7.76 -8.78
N GLU A 89 -8.43 8.62 -8.49
CA GLU A 89 -8.22 10.06 -8.55
C GLU A 89 -7.15 10.52 -7.56
N HIS A 90 -7.17 9.95 -6.36
CA HIS A 90 -6.19 10.28 -5.33
C HIS A 90 -4.80 9.82 -5.73
N TYR A 91 -4.71 8.62 -6.29
CA TYR A 91 -3.44 8.07 -6.74
C TYR A 91 -2.86 8.91 -7.89
N GLN A 92 -3.68 9.28 -8.86
CA GLN A 92 -3.24 10.09 -9.99
C GLN A 92 -2.75 11.45 -9.52
N LEU A 93 -3.49 12.09 -8.63
CA LEU A 93 -3.12 13.38 -8.08
C LEU A 93 -1.81 13.29 -7.29
N MET A 94 -1.65 12.23 -6.53
CA MET A 94 -0.43 11.96 -5.77
C MET A 94 0.78 11.84 -6.69
N LEU A 95 0.64 11.12 -7.80
CA LEU A 95 1.70 10.97 -8.78
C LEU A 95 2.07 12.30 -9.44
N LYS A 96 1.06 13.08 -9.76
CA LYS A 96 1.27 14.41 -10.35
C LYS A 96 2.06 15.29 -9.41
N GLU A 97 1.66 15.36 -8.16
CA GLU A 97 2.33 16.18 -7.15
C GLU A 97 3.75 15.70 -6.88
N ARG A 98 3.95 14.38 -6.87
CA ARG A 98 5.28 13.77 -6.72
C ARG A 98 6.20 14.18 -7.85
N ASN A 99 5.69 14.15 -9.08
CA ASN A 99 6.45 14.55 -10.26
C ASN A 99 6.78 16.03 -10.23
N GLU A 100 5.86 16.85 -9.78
CA GLU A 100 6.10 18.28 -9.64
C GLU A 100 7.23 18.57 -8.64
N ARG A 101 7.23 17.88 -7.52
CA ARG A 101 8.30 18.01 -6.52
C ARG A 101 9.64 17.57 -7.09
N ARG A 102 9.66 16.51 -7.89
CA ARG A 102 10.89 16.03 -8.55
C ARG A 102 11.42 17.04 -9.55
N LYS A 103 10.53 17.64 -10.33
CA LYS A 103 10.94 18.68 -11.30
C LYS A 103 11.53 19.89 -10.60
N GLN A 104 10.93 20.31 -9.49
CA GLN A 104 11.44 21.43 -8.73
C GLN A 104 12.84 21.15 -8.20
N ARG A 105 13.06 19.97 -7.66
CA ARG A 105 14.38 19.56 -7.18
C ARG A 105 15.40 19.45 -8.29
N GLY A 106 15.00 18.84 -9.40
CA GLY A 106 15.85 18.70 -10.56
C GLY A 106 16.23 20.02 -11.16
N GLY A 107 15.24 20.92 -11.30
CA GLY A 107 15.47 22.27 -11.80
C GLY A 107 16.41 23.05 -10.89
N SER A 108 16.22 22.97 -9.59
CA SER A 108 17.06 23.65 -8.62
C SER A 108 18.49 23.10 -8.67
N GLY A 109 18.62 21.77 -8.71
CA GLY A 109 19.91 21.14 -8.83
C GLY A 109 20.59 21.43 -10.15
N GLY A 110 19.82 21.44 -11.25
CA GLY A 110 20.34 21.77 -12.56
C GLY A 110 20.88 23.20 -12.62
N ASN A 111 20.16 24.12 -12.03
CA ASN A 111 20.63 25.50 -11.97
C ASN A 111 21.94 25.63 -11.22
N GLY A 112 22.05 24.92 -10.11
CA GLY A 112 23.28 24.94 -9.35
C GLY A 112 24.45 24.33 -10.10
N SER A 113 24.21 23.32 -10.88
CA SER A 113 25.27 22.63 -11.61
C SER A 113 25.67 23.36 -12.90
N SER A 114 24.81 24.19 -13.44
CA SER A 114 25.10 24.89 -14.67
C SER A 114 26.00 26.13 -14.46
N ASP A 115 26.16 26.52 -13.23
CA ASP A 115 27.05 27.63 -12.90
C ASP A 115 28.50 27.16 -12.78
#